data_3139f85c982716a3f96ef02d3e3030ba
#
_entry.id   3139f85c982716a3f96ef02d3e3030ba
#
_cell.length_a   1.000
_cell.length_b   1.000
_cell.length_c   1.000
_cell.angle_alpha   90.00
_cell.angle_beta   90.00
_cell.angle_gamma   90.00
#
_symmetry.space_group_name_H-M   'P 1'
#
loop_
_entity.id
_entity.type
_entity.pdbx_description
1 polymer ?
#
loop_
_entity_poly.entity_id
_entity_poly.type
_entity_poly.pdbx_seq_one_letter_code
_entity_poly.pdbx_strand_id
1 'polypeptide(L)'
;MTPPAPVRDNKWPEDPTMVRHVLSLSGGKDSAALAVHLRDRVPNMEYIFHDTDKELPDTYEYLERLEGYLGRKIVRTTFGTTFDHILRMKGGMLPSNHRRWCTEMMKLKPFEDYIGNDFCVNYVGIRADEERVGYISHKPNIRAEFPFREDGIDYEGVQRILEESGLGMPPYTEWGRTRSGCFFCFYQQKIEWVRLKQHYPEYYEQAKAYEKPNRVNGNIFNWCGSESLTELEQPERMAQIEENWHKTQKRLAKHQPNRSLAQTLGGLEVAPRRREGCLICQL
;
A
#
# COMPACT_ATOMS: atom_id res chain seq x y z
N MET A 1 19.53 -34.68 -6.07
CA MET A 1 20.12 -33.37 -5.77
C MET A 1 20.40 -32.70 -7.11
N THR A 2 19.58 -31.74 -7.50
CA THR A 2 19.81 -30.89 -8.68
C THR A 2 20.99 -29.97 -8.37
N PRO A 3 22.02 -29.84 -9.23
CA PRO A 3 23.12 -28.93 -8.98
C PRO A 3 22.60 -27.50 -8.83
N PRO A 4 23.20 -26.66 -7.97
CA PRO A 4 22.85 -25.26 -7.88
C PRO A 4 23.02 -24.59 -9.23
N ALA A 5 22.04 -23.79 -9.63
CA ALA A 5 22.13 -23.01 -10.86
C ALA A 5 23.40 -22.15 -10.85
N PRO A 6 24.09 -22.00 -12.00
CA PRO A 6 25.32 -21.24 -12.04
C PRO A 6 25.06 -19.81 -11.53
N VAL A 7 25.94 -19.34 -10.65
CA VAL A 7 25.99 -17.94 -10.20
C VAL A 7 26.21 -17.11 -11.47
N ARG A 8 25.16 -16.44 -11.97
CA ARG A 8 25.30 -15.47 -13.06
C ARG A 8 26.16 -14.32 -12.53
N ASP A 9 27.14 -13.90 -13.31
CA ASP A 9 27.82 -12.64 -13.06
C ASP A 9 26.75 -11.54 -12.94
N ASN A 10 26.72 -10.82 -11.79
CA ASN A 10 25.72 -9.80 -11.47
C ASN A 10 25.79 -8.57 -12.39
N LYS A 11 26.34 -8.70 -13.58
CA LYS A 11 26.42 -7.63 -14.56
C LYS A 11 25.07 -7.53 -15.29
N TRP A 12 24.45 -6.36 -15.20
CA TRP A 12 23.21 -6.06 -15.91
C TRP A 12 23.40 -6.26 -17.41
N PRO A 13 22.41 -6.83 -18.10
CA PRO A 13 22.50 -7.06 -19.54
C PRO A 13 22.62 -5.73 -20.28
N GLU A 14 23.43 -5.72 -21.32
CA GLU A 14 23.55 -4.59 -22.24
C GLU A 14 22.32 -4.48 -23.17
N ASP A 15 21.69 -5.60 -23.47
CA ASP A 15 20.44 -5.66 -24.22
C ASP A 15 19.24 -5.36 -23.29
N PRO A 16 18.55 -4.21 -23.47
CA PRO A 16 17.41 -3.83 -22.65
C PRO A 16 16.23 -4.81 -22.80
N THR A 17 16.14 -5.57 -23.88
CA THR A 17 15.05 -6.55 -24.07
C THR A 17 15.15 -7.75 -23.13
N MET A 18 16.31 -7.95 -22.52
CA MET A 18 16.53 -8.99 -21.51
C MET A 18 16.15 -8.56 -20.09
N VAL A 19 15.64 -7.34 -19.94
CA VAL A 19 15.20 -6.79 -18.65
C VAL A 19 13.68 -6.76 -18.61
N ARG A 20 13.12 -7.39 -17.59
CA ARG A 20 11.66 -7.30 -17.33
C ARG A 20 11.31 -5.98 -16.70
N HIS A 21 10.20 -5.41 -17.10
CA HIS A 21 9.64 -4.19 -16.55
C HIS A 21 8.38 -4.54 -15.77
N VAL A 22 8.41 -4.37 -14.44
CA VAL A 22 7.33 -4.84 -13.57
C VAL A 22 6.81 -3.67 -12.71
N LEU A 23 5.50 -3.55 -12.61
CA LEU A 23 4.83 -2.62 -11.71
C LEU A 23 3.89 -3.39 -10.80
N SER A 24 4.18 -3.34 -9.49
CA SER A 24 3.34 -3.94 -8.48
C SER A 24 2.16 -3.02 -8.13
N LEU A 25 0.96 -3.50 -8.43
CA LEU A 25 -0.28 -2.82 -8.12
C LEU A 25 -0.77 -3.17 -6.71
N SER A 26 -1.26 -2.20 -5.99
CA SER A 26 -1.84 -2.39 -4.65
C SER A 26 -3.35 -2.14 -4.61
N GLY A 27 -3.98 -1.86 -5.76
CA GLY A 27 -5.34 -1.34 -5.81
C GLY A 27 -5.48 0.08 -5.28
N GLY A 28 -4.36 0.76 -5.01
CA GLY A 28 -4.33 2.13 -4.52
C GLY A 28 -4.09 3.16 -5.60
N LYS A 29 -4.46 4.42 -5.30
CA LYS A 29 -4.38 5.56 -6.21
C LYS A 29 -2.99 5.74 -6.85
N ASP A 30 -1.93 5.65 -6.03
CA ASP A 30 -0.57 5.96 -6.50
C ASP A 30 -0.06 4.90 -7.48
N SER A 31 -0.26 3.61 -7.19
CA SER A 31 0.14 2.53 -8.11
C SER A 31 -0.73 2.48 -9.36
N ALA A 32 -2.02 2.79 -9.26
CA ALA A 32 -2.91 2.88 -10.42
C ALA A 32 -2.54 4.06 -11.32
N ALA A 33 -2.33 5.24 -10.75
CA ALA A 33 -1.88 6.41 -11.51
C ALA A 33 -0.51 6.17 -12.18
N LEU A 34 0.41 5.47 -11.50
CA LEU A 34 1.70 5.10 -12.09
C LEU A 34 1.53 4.17 -13.29
N ALA A 35 0.62 3.20 -13.19
CA ALA A 35 0.33 2.29 -14.30
C ALA A 35 -0.24 3.04 -15.52
N VAL A 36 -1.15 3.98 -15.29
CA VAL A 36 -1.69 4.89 -16.33
C VAL A 36 -0.57 5.73 -16.94
N HIS A 37 0.25 6.36 -16.11
CA HIS A 37 1.33 7.25 -16.52
C HIS A 37 2.42 6.56 -17.36
N LEU A 38 2.71 5.30 -17.05
CA LEU A 38 3.74 4.51 -17.74
C LEU A 38 3.21 3.64 -18.89
N ARG A 39 1.89 3.54 -19.07
CA ARG A 39 1.24 2.64 -20.03
C ARG A 39 1.87 2.68 -21.43
N ASP A 40 2.04 3.90 -21.96
CA ASP A 40 2.56 4.13 -23.30
C ASP A 40 4.08 4.43 -23.31
N ARG A 41 4.66 4.67 -22.15
CA ARG A 41 6.11 4.94 -21.98
C ARG A 41 6.93 3.65 -21.82
N VAL A 42 6.33 2.60 -21.27
CA VAL A 42 6.99 1.28 -21.05
C VAL A 42 6.12 0.18 -21.66
N PRO A 43 6.27 -0.08 -22.96
CA PRO A 43 5.33 -0.93 -23.71
C PRO A 43 5.28 -2.39 -23.27
N ASN A 44 6.33 -2.90 -22.63
CA ASN A 44 6.40 -4.29 -22.14
C ASN A 44 6.20 -4.42 -20.64
N MET A 45 5.49 -3.45 -20.01
CA MET A 45 5.20 -3.49 -18.59
C MET A 45 4.38 -4.72 -18.22
N GLU A 46 4.84 -5.45 -17.21
CA GLU A 46 4.08 -6.49 -16.51
C GLU A 46 3.42 -5.90 -15.28
N TYR A 47 2.13 -6.11 -15.14
CA TYR A 47 1.38 -5.65 -13.97
C TYR A 47 1.11 -6.83 -13.05
N ILE A 48 1.48 -6.70 -11.77
CA ILE A 48 1.28 -7.75 -10.78
C ILE A 48 0.52 -7.22 -9.57
N PHE A 49 -0.33 -8.05 -8.99
CA PHE A 49 -1.03 -7.78 -7.75
C PHE A 49 -0.78 -8.91 -6.76
N HIS A 50 -0.25 -8.57 -5.59
CA HIS A 50 -0.01 -9.54 -4.52
C HIS A 50 -1.28 -9.73 -3.71
N ASP A 51 -2.05 -10.73 -4.10
CA ASP A 51 -3.35 -11.00 -3.50
C ASP A 51 -3.19 -11.67 -2.13
N THR A 52 -3.67 -10.99 -1.12
CA THR A 52 -3.68 -11.49 0.26
C THR A 52 -5.00 -12.18 0.61
N ASP A 53 -5.99 -12.17 -0.31
CA ASP A 53 -7.37 -12.64 -0.09
C ASP A 53 -8.07 -11.89 1.06
N LYS A 54 -7.62 -10.68 1.36
CA LYS A 54 -8.11 -9.84 2.47
C LYS A 54 -8.34 -8.39 2.06
N GLU A 55 -8.45 -8.12 0.77
CA GLU A 55 -8.83 -6.81 0.28
C GLU A 55 -10.36 -6.65 0.33
N LEU A 56 -10.84 -5.40 0.32
CA LEU A 56 -12.28 -5.13 0.15
C LEU A 56 -12.73 -5.42 -1.30
N PRO A 57 -14.00 -5.78 -1.52
CA PRO A 57 -14.53 -6.04 -2.87
C PRO A 57 -14.24 -4.92 -3.87
N ASP A 58 -14.45 -3.67 -3.48
CA ASP A 58 -14.19 -2.50 -4.33
C ASP A 58 -12.74 -2.42 -4.81
N THR A 59 -11.77 -2.98 -4.07
CA THR A 59 -10.38 -3.03 -4.51
C THR A 59 -10.21 -3.97 -5.70
N TYR A 60 -10.89 -5.11 -5.69
CA TYR A 60 -10.88 -6.06 -6.80
C TYR A 60 -11.59 -5.49 -8.03
N GLU A 61 -12.76 -4.88 -7.85
CA GLU A 61 -13.50 -4.20 -8.94
C GLU A 61 -12.68 -3.07 -9.57
N TYR A 62 -11.99 -2.29 -8.75
CA TYR A 62 -11.11 -1.24 -9.25
C TYR A 62 -9.92 -1.79 -10.04
N LEU A 63 -9.33 -2.90 -9.59
CA LEU A 63 -8.27 -3.59 -10.34
C LEU A 63 -8.77 -4.15 -11.67
N GLU A 64 -9.98 -4.68 -11.74
CA GLU A 64 -10.59 -5.14 -12.98
C GLU A 64 -10.82 -3.99 -13.98
N ARG A 65 -11.30 -2.83 -13.49
CA ARG A 65 -11.42 -1.61 -14.30
C ARG A 65 -10.06 -1.14 -14.82
N LEU A 66 -9.04 -1.17 -13.95
CA LEU A 66 -7.67 -0.82 -14.32
C LEU A 66 -7.11 -1.79 -15.36
N GLU A 67 -7.34 -3.09 -15.21
CA GLU A 67 -6.96 -4.11 -16.20
C GLU A 67 -7.59 -3.82 -17.57
N GLY A 68 -8.88 -3.50 -17.60
CA GLY A 68 -9.58 -3.09 -18.82
C GLY A 68 -8.99 -1.84 -19.47
N TYR A 69 -8.65 -0.83 -18.67
CA TYR A 69 -8.01 0.39 -19.15
C TYR A 69 -6.61 0.15 -19.74
N LEU A 70 -5.80 -0.65 -19.06
CA LEU A 70 -4.44 -0.98 -19.49
C LEU A 70 -4.41 -1.85 -20.74
N GLY A 71 -5.50 -2.59 -21.02
CA GLY A 71 -5.55 -3.60 -22.10
C GLY A 71 -4.58 -4.75 -21.86
N ARG A 72 -4.16 -5.00 -20.64
CA ARG A 72 -3.21 -6.02 -20.22
C ARG A 72 -3.62 -6.65 -18.91
N LYS A 73 -3.44 -7.95 -18.78
CA LYS A 73 -3.77 -8.69 -17.56
C LYS A 73 -2.88 -8.28 -16.38
N ILE A 74 -3.52 -8.15 -15.23
CA ILE A 74 -2.85 -8.02 -13.94
C ILE A 74 -2.64 -9.43 -13.39
N VAL A 75 -1.38 -9.86 -13.30
CA VAL A 75 -1.01 -11.17 -12.77
C VAL A 75 -1.23 -11.17 -11.26
N ARG A 76 -2.11 -12.05 -10.77
CA ARG A 76 -2.32 -12.21 -9.33
C ARG A 76 -1.32 -13.23 -8.79
N THR A 77 -0.47 -12.80 -7.86
CA THR A 77 0.50 -13.66 -7.18
C THR A 77 0.05 -13.90 -5.74
N THR A 78 0.28 -15.11 -5.26
CA THR A 78 -0.02 -15.52 -3.89
C THR A 78 1.19 -16.22 -3.26
N PHE A 79 1.23 -16.26 -1.95
CA PHE A 79 2.28 -17.00 -1.23
C PHE A 79 2.07 -18.53 -1.20
N GLY A 80 1.04 -19.02 -1.89
CA GLY A 80 0.68 -20.45 -1.86
C GLY A 80 -0.04 -20.89 -0.58
N THR A 81 -0.32 -19.95 0.34
CA THR A 81 -1.12 -20.18 1.53
C THR A 81 -1.87 -18.92 1.94
N THR A 82 -2.90 -19.07 2.80
CA THR A 82 -3.77 -17.97 3.21
C THR A 82 -3.18 -17.16 4.37
N PHE A 83 -3.63 -15.91 4.53
CA PHE A 83 -3.31 -15.08 5.70
C PHE A 83 -3.65 -15.82 7.02
N ASP A 84 -4.81 -16.46 7.08
CA ASP A 84 -5.27 -17.19 8.27
C ASP A 84 -4.36 -18.36 8.64
N HIS A 85 -3.78 -19.04 7.65
CA HIS A 85 -2.84 -20.12 7.89
C HIS A 85 -1.54 -19.59 8.48
N ILE A 86 -0.98 -18.53 7.90
CA ILE A 86 0.24 -17.89 8.39
C ILE A 86 0.02 -17.35 9.80
N LEU A 87 -1.11 -16.70 10.05
CA LEU A 87 -1.46 -16.20 11.39
C LEU A 87 -1.48 -17.32 12.44
N ARG A 88 -2.05 -18.47 12.09
CA ARG A 88 -2.03 -19.66 12.98
C ARG A 88 -0.61 -20.15 13.24
N MET A 89 0.24 -20.23 12.21
CA MET A 89 1.65 -20.58 12.35
C MET A 89 2.42 -19.60 13.24
N LYS A 90 2.04 -18.33 13.22
CA LYS A 90 2.59 -17.28 14.09
C LYS A 90 1.96 -17.26 15.50
N GLY A 91 1.19 -18.28 15.87
CA GLY A 91 0.54 -18.37 17.18
C GLY A 91 -0.52 -17.29 17.43
N GLY A 92 -1.17 -16.80 16.40
CA GLY A 92 -2.18 -15.73 16.48
C GLY A 92 -1.60 -14.32 16.60
N MET A 93 -0.29 -14.15 16.43
CA MET A 93 0.36 -12.85 16.50
C MET A 93 0.03 -12.01 15.27
N LEU A 94 -0.78 -10.97 15.46
CA LEU A 94 -1.14 -10.02 14.41
C LEU A 94 0.08 -9.28 13.87
N PRO A 95 0.09 -8.94 12.56
CA PRO A 95 1.13 -8.08 12.02
C PRO A 95 1.02 -6.66 12.61
N SER A 96 2.16 -6.01 12.74
CA SER A 96 2.25 -4.65 13.30
C SER A 96 3.42 -3.89 12.66
N ASN A 97 3.58 -2.61 13.00
CA ASN A 97 4.69 -1.78 12.52
C ASN A 97 6.07 -2.42 12.76
N HIS A 98 6.23 -3.16 13.85
CA HIS A 98 7.51 -3.80 14.21
C HIS A 98 7.62 -5.25 13.70
N ARG A 99 6.51 -5.86 13.31
CA ARG A 99 6.45 -7.28 12.90
C ARG A 99 5.62 -7.43 11.64
N ARG A 100 6.23 -7.09 10.52
CA ARG A 100 5.59 -6.94 9.21
C ARG A 100 5.63 -8.25 8.40
N TRP A 101 5.40 -9.38 9.07
CA TRP A 101 5.45 -10.69 8.43
C TRP A 101 4.49 -10.83 7.23
N CYS A 102 3.35 -10.12 7.25
CA CYS A 102 2.43 -10.11 6.13
C CYS A 102 3.05 -9.49 4.86
N THR A 103 3.83 -8.42 5.00
CA THR A 103 4.55 -7.81 3.88
C THR A 103 5.63 -8.75 3.36
N GLU A 104 6.45 -9.29 4.26
CA GLU A 104 7.55 -10.18 3.90
C GLU A 104 7.05 -11.43 3.18
N MET A 105 6.10 -12.15 3.79
CA MET A 105 5.66 -13.45 3.28
C MET A 105 4.65 -13.35 2.13
N MET A 106 3.75 -12.37 2.16
CA MET A 106 2.63 -12.32 1.21
C MET A 106 2.83 -11.32 0.08
N LYS A 107 3.88 -10.49 0.13
CA LYS A 107 4.17 -9.51 -0.93
C LYS A 107 5.60 -9.66 -1.46
N LEU A 108 6.62 -9.48 -0.59
CA LEU A 108 8.02 -9.49 -1.04
C LEU A 108 8.44 -10.85 -1.58
N LYS A 109 8.16 -11.92 -0.83
CA LYS A 109 8.52 -13.26 -1.28
C LYS A 109 7.81 -13.67 -2.58
N PRO A 110 6.49 -13.53 -2.76
CA PRO A 110 5.83 -13.78 -4.03
C PRO A 110 6.38 -12.92 -5.18
N PHE A 111 6.74 -11.66 -4.93
CA PHE A 111 7.40 -10.81 -5.91
C PHE A 111 8.74 -11.39 -6.35
N GLU A 112 9.60 -11.72 -5.38
CA GLU A 112 10.92 -12.27 -5.65
C GLU A 112 10.87 -13.64 -6.32
N ASP A 113 9.89 -14.49 -5.95
CA ASP A 113 9.66 -15.78 -6.57
C ASP A 113 9.14 -15.63 -8.02
N TYR A 114 8.32 -14.61 -8.29
CA TYR A 114 7.82 -14.28 -9.64
C TYR A 114 8.93 -13.78 -10.56
N ILE A 115 9.83 -12.97 -10.06
CA ILE A 115 11.00 -12.50 -10.83
C ILE A 115 12.03 -13.60 -11.00
N GLY A 116 12.26 -14.42 -9.99
CA GLY A 116 13.26 -15.47 -10.00
C GLY A 116 14.67 -14.91 -10.18
N ASN A 117 15.34 -15.39 -11.25
CA ASN A 117 16.70 -14.98 -11.62
C ASN A 117 16.75 -13.96 -12.77
N ASP A 118 15.60 -13.49 -13.26
CA ASP A 118 15.56 -12.53 -14.35
C ASP A 118 15.96 -11.15 -13.86
N PHE A 119 16.58 -10.35 -14.71
CA PHE A 119 16.79 -8.93 -14.43
C PHE A 119 15.48 -8.18 -14.52
N CYS A 120 15.21 -7.36 -13.51
CA CYS A 120 13.94 -6.67 -13.38
C CYS A 120 14.10 -5.22 -12.93
N VAL A 121 13.48 -4.32 -13.65
CA VAL A 121 13.18 -2.96 -13.18
C VAL A 121 11.80 -2.97 -12.54
N ASN A 122 11.74 -2.70 -11.24
CA ASN A 122 10.50 -2.57 -10.47
C ASN A 122 10.10 -1.10 -10.33
N TYR A 123 8.96 -0.74 -10.90
CA TYR A 123 8.44 0.63 -10.86
C TYR A 123 7.59 0.85 -9.61
N VAL A 124 7.93 1.87 -8.83
CA VAL A 124 7.32 2.14 -7.52
C VAL A 124 6.68 3.53 -7.50
N GLY A 125 5.38 3.58 -7.19
CA GLY A 125 4.58 4.82 -7.18
C GLY A 125 4.77 5.65 -5.92
N ILE A 126 6.01 6.12 -5.67
CA ILE A 126 6.28 7.09 -4.62
C ILE A 126 6.26 8.48 -5.21
N ARG A 127 5.35 9.31 -4.72
CA ARG A 127 5.16 10.69 -5.23
C ARG A 127 6.33 11.60 -4.87
N ALA A 128 6.46 12.70 -5.60
CA ALA A 128 7.49 13.71 -5.37
C ALA A 128 7.35 14.42 -4.01
N ASP A 129 6.12 14.51 -3.47
CA ASP A 129 5.83 15.12 -2.17
C ASP A 129 6.03 14.18 -0.97
N GLU A 130 6.45 12.92 -1.20
CA GLU A 130 6.68 11.93 -0.14
C GLU A 130 8.15 11.81 0.25
N GLU A 131 8.45 11.91 1.56
CA GLU A 131 9.80 11.80 2.12
C GLU A 131 10.17 10.35 2.53
N ARG A 132 9.79 9.34 1.76
CA ARG A 132 10.13 7.95 2.08
C ARG A 132 11.10 7.37 1.05
N VAL A 133 12.04 6.57 1.49
CA VAL A 133 13.06 5.97 0.60
C VAL A 133 12.46 4.93 -0.36
N GLY A 134 11.40 4.24 0.06
CA GLY A 134 10.85 3.09 -0.66
C GLY A 134 11.58 1.79 -0.32
N TYR A 135 11.10 0.70 -0.89
CA TYR A 135 11.78 -0.60 -0.79
C TYR A 135 12.88 -0.69 -1.85
N ILE A 136 14.06 -1.05 -1.41
CA ILE A 136 15.19 -1.40 -2.27
C ILE A 136 15.44 -2.89 -2.06
N SER A 137 15.36 -3.69 -3.13
CA SER A 137 15.63 -5.12 -3.06
C SER A 137 17.09 -5.37 -2.70
N HIS A 138 17.33 -6.40 -1.88
CA HIS A 138 18.67 -6.91 -1.64
C HIS A 138 19.17 -7.81 -2.78
N LYS A 139 18.29 -8.20 -3.72
CA LYS A 139 18.66 -9.02 -4.87
C LYS A 139 19.32 -8.14 -5.94
N PRO A 140 20.52 -8.48 -6.42
CA PRO A 140 21.28 -7.66 -7.38
C PRO A 140 20.65 -7.60 -8.77
N ASN A 141 19.74 -8.52 -9.09
CA ASN A 141 19.00 -8.56 -10.32
C ASN A 141 17.70 -7.75 -10.32
N ILE A 142 17.37 -7.08 -9.22
CA ILE A 142 16.16 -6.22 -9.08
C ILE A 142 16.57 -4.79 -8.78
N ARG A 143 16.17 -3.86 -9.66
CA ARG A 143 16.38 -2.41 -9.48
C ARG A 143 15.04 -1.71 -9.35
N ALA A 144 14.92 -0.80 -8.37
CA ALA A 144 13.73 0.03 -8.23
C ALA A 144 13.89 1.36 -8.97
N GLU A 145 12.82 1.81 -9.62
CA GLU A 145 12.70 3.14 -10.23
C GLU A 145 11.48 3.88 -9.67
N PHE A 146 11.58 5.21 -9.61
CA PHE A 146 10.60 6.08 -8.97
C PHE A 146 10.13 7.20 -9.92
N PRO A 147 9.39 6.89 -11.00
CA PRO A 147 9.08 7.85 -12.04
C PRO A 147 8.34 9.10 -11.55
N PHE A 148 7.47 8.99 -10.56
CA PHE A 148 6.78 10.16 -10.02
C PHE A 148 7.72 11.19 -9.37
N ARG A 149 8.84 10.73 -8.78
CA ARG A 149 9.86 11.64 -8.27
C ARG A 149 10.63 12.33 -9.38
N GLU A 150 10.95 11.59 -10.42
CA GLU A 150 11.68 12.09 -11.58
C GLU A 150 10.85 13.10 -12.36
N ASP A 151 9.54 12.81 -12.53
CA ASP A 151 8.60 13.63 -13.27
C ASP A 151 7.95 14.74 -12.40
N GLY A 152 8.29 14.83 -11.10
CA GLY A 152 7.75 15.84 -10.18
C GLY A 152 6.26 15.67 -9.87
N ILE A 153 5.71 14.45 -9.98
CA ILE A 153 4.29 14.16 -9.78
C ILE A 153 4.00 14.02 -8.29
N ASP A 154 3.19 14.91 -7.78
CA ASP A 154 2.68 14.98 -6.41
C ASP A 154 1.26 14.37 -6.29
N TYR A 155 0.62 14.59 -5.14
CA TYR A 155 -0.74 14.10 -4.90
C TYR A 155 -1.77 14.63 -5.89
N GLU A 156 -1.69 15.91 -6.23
CA GLU A 156 -2.62 16.56 -7.20
C GLU A 156 -2.37 16.02 -8.61
N GLY A 157 -1.12 15.75 -8.95
CA GLY A 157 -0.75 15.08 -10.19
C GLY A 157 -1.33 13.67 -10.30
N VAL A 158 -1.29 12.88 -9.21
CA VAL A 158 -1.91 11.56 -9.15
C VAL A 158 -3.42 11.63 -9.35
N GLN A 159 -4.11 12.57 -8.69
CA GLN A 159 -5.55 12.76 -8.88
C GLN A 159 -5.89 13.08 -10.34
N ARG A 160 -5.18 14.06 -10.93
CA ARG A 160 -5.37 14.48 -12.33
C ARG A 160 -5.19 13.31 -13.30
N ILE A 161 -4.12 12.52 -13.16
CA ILE A 161 -3.87 11.34 -14.00
C ILE A 161 -5.06 10.37 -13.96
N LEU A 162 -5.59 10.08 -12.76
CA LEU A 162 -6.71 9.16 -12.62
C LEU A 162 -8.03 9.73 -13.14
N GLU A 163 -8.28 11.02 -12.96
CA GLU A 163 -9.47 11.71 -13.48
C GLU A 163 -9.44 11.78 -15.01
N GLU A 164 -8.34 12.22 -15.60
CA GLU A 164 -8.17 12.33 -17.06
C GLU A 164 -8.21 10.96 -17.76
N SER A 165 -7.79 9.89 -17.10
CA SER A 165 -7.90 8.53 -17.63
C SER A 165 -9.33 7.99 -17.65
N GLY A 166 -10.28 8.61 -16.96
CA GLY A 166 -11.63 8.11 -16.75
C GLY A 166 -11.76 6.98 -15.72
N LEU A 167 -10.67 6.53 -15.11
CA LEU A 167 -10.71 5.54 -14.03
C LEU A 167 -11.29 6.14 -12.74
N GLY A 168 -10.97 7.42 -12.49
CA GLY A 168 -11.28 8.09 -11.24
C GLY A 168 -10.49 7.56 -10.04
N MET A 169 -10.71 8.16 -8.89
CA MET A 169 -10.08 7.73 -7.64
C MET A 169 -10.62 6.36 -7.20
N PRO A 170 -9.79 5.52 -6.53
CA PRO A 170 -10.26 4.25 -5.98
C PRO A 170 -11.38 4.43 -4.95
N PRO A 171 -12.39 3.53 -4.91
CA PRO A 171 -13.60 3.68 -4.08
C PRO A 171 -13.34 3.89 -2.59
N TYR A 172 -12.25 3.34 -2.05
CA TYR A 172 -11.92 3.53 -0.64
C TYR A 172 -11.74 5.01 -0.25
N THR A 173 -11.46 5.90 -1.22
CA THR A 173 -11.32 7.33 -0.96
C THR A 173 -12.65 8.01 -0.66
N GLU A 174 -13.76 7.47 -1.15
CA GLU A 174 -15.11 8.01 -0.97
C GLU A 174 -15.54 7.97 0.50
N TRP A 175 -15.20 6.91 1.21
CA TRP A 175 -15.47 6.81 2.63
C TRP A 175 -14.28 7.28 3.52
N GLY A 176 -13.29 7.91 2.89
CA GLY A 176 -12.20 8.62 3.57
C GLY A 176 -11.08 7.75 4.10
N ARG A 177 -10.90 6.55 3.54
CA ARG A 177 -9.67 5.79 3.74
C ARG A 177 -8.54 6.40 2.92
N THR A 178 -7.34 6.44 3.46
CA THR A 178 -6.22 7.16 2.84
C THR A 178 -5.40 6.30 1.89
N ARG A 179 -5.52 4.97 1.99
CA ARG A 179 -4.77 4.00 1.20
C ARG A 179 -5.54 2.70 0.96
N SER A 180 -5.13 1.95 -0.07
CA SER A 180 -5.50 0.55 -0.28
C SER A 180 -4.84 -0.39 0.73
N GLY A 181 -5.21 -1.65 0.68
CA GLY A 181 -4.66 -2.75 1.46
C GLY A 181 -5.74 -3.53 2.18
N CYS A 182 -5.36 -4.64 2.82
CA CYS A 182 -6.27 -5.52 3.53
C CYS A 182 -7.27 -4.74 4.40
N PHE A 183 -8.51 -5.22 4.52
CA PHE A 183 -9.55 -4.53 5.31
C PHE A 183 -9.16 -4.32 6.77
N PHE A 184 -8.26 -5.15 7.31
CA PHE A 184 -7.72 -5.06 8.66
C PHE A 184 -6.29 -4.50 8.72
N CYS A 185 -5.83 -3.74 7.74
CA CYS A 185 -4.44 -3.27 7.74
C CYS A 185 -4.10 -2.49 9.02
N PHE A 186 -3.06 -2.91 9.73
CA PHE A 186 -2.59 -2.29 10.99
C PHE A 186 -2.09 -0.84 10.82
N TYR A 187 -1.93 -0.38 9.58
CA TYR A 187 -1.62 1.02 9.29
C TYR A 187 -2.85 1.92 9.26
N GLN A 188 -4.06 1.37 9.39
CA GLN A 188 -5.27 2.17 9.46
C GLN A 188 -5.24 3.10 10.68
N GLN A 189 -5.66 4.34 10.48
CA GLN A 189 -5.91 5.28 11.55
C GLN A 189 -7.20 4.89 12.29
N LYS A 190 -7.35 5.30 13.56
CA LYS A 190 -8.57 5.01 14.32
C LYS A 190 -9.85 5.49 13.64
N ILE A 191 -9.80 6.63 12.96
CA ILE A 191 -10.93 7.13 12.16
C ILE A 191 -11.27 6.20 10.99
N GLU A 192 -10.29 5.55 10.37
CA GLU A 192 -10.52 4.62 9.26
C GLU A 192 -11.16 3.31 9.76
N TRP A 193 -10.88 2.89 10.99
CA TRP A 193 -11.60 1.79 11.66
C TRP A 193 -13.06 2.13 11.95
N VAL A 194 -13.33 3.35 12.42
CA VAL A 194 -14.71 3.84 12.60
C VAL A 194 -15.47 3.82 11.28
N ARG A 195 -14.87 4.33 10.22
CA ARG A 195 -15.46 4.35 8.89
C ARG A 195 -15.62 2.95 8.29
N LEU A 196 -14.67 2.04 8.51
CA LEU A 196 -14.81 0.64 8.12
C LEU A 196 -16.05 0.02 8.78
N LYS A 197 -16.28 0.27 10.09
CA LYS A 197 -17.47 -0.22 10.76
C LYS A 197 -18.76 0.36 10.18
N GLN A 198 -18.75 1.63 9.78
CA GLN A 198 -19.92 2.31 9.21
C GLN A 198 -20.25 1.83 7.79
N HIS A 199 -19.23 1.59 6.94
CA HIS A 199 -19.42 1.24 5.53
C HIS A 199 -19.39 -0.27 5.26
N TYR A 200 -18.62 -1.03 6.04
CA TYR A 200 -18.39 -2.46 5.88
C TYR A 200 -18.42 -3.19 7.24
N PRO A 201 -19.57 -3.19 7.93
CA PRO A 201 -19.68 -3.75 9.28
C PRO A 201 -19.27 -5.22 9.37
N GLU A 202 -19.55 -6.01 8.35
CA GLU A 202 -19.14 -7.42 8.28
C GLU A 202 -17.63 -7.61 8.22
N TYR A 203 -16.88 -6.73 7.55
CA TYR A 203 -15.42 -6.77 7.51
C TYR A 203 -14.82 -6.25 8.83
N TYR A 204 -15.49 -5.32 9.48
CA TYR A 204 -15.10 -4.90 10.83
C TYR A 204 -15.23 -6.04 11.83
N GLU A 205 -16.32 -6.79 11.81
CA GLU A 205 -16.52 -7.96 12.65
C GLU A 205 -15.49 -9.08 12.37
N GLN A 206 -15.16 -9.29 11.09
CA GLN A 206 -14.08 -10.21 10.72
C GLN A 206 -12.73 -9.75 11.28
N ALA A 207 -12.40 -8.45 11.18
CA ALA A 207 -11.17 -7.89 11.74
C ALA A 207 -11.13 -8.08 13.27
N LYS A 208 -12.23 -7.78 13.97
CA LYS A 208 -12.39 -7.97 15.41
C LYS A 208 -12.19 -9.44 15.81
N ALA A 209 -12.67 -10.37 14.99
CA ALA A 209 -12.50 -11.80 15.26
C ALA A 209 -11.03 -12.28 15.25
N TYR A 210 -10.10 -11.52 14.71
CA TYR A 210 -8.67 -11.80 14.78
C TYR A 210 -8.03 -11.37 16.12
N GLU A 211 -8.64 -10.46 16.87
CA GLU A 211 -8.16 -10.00 18.19
C GLU A 211 -8.48 -11.04 19.26
N LYS A 212 -7.84 -12.20 19.18
CA LYS A 212 -8.03 -13.31 20.13
C LYS A 212 -6.81 -13.47 21.02
N PRO A 213 -7.02 -13.93 22.26
CA PRO A 213 -5.91 -14.33 23.11
C PRO A 213 -5.03 -15.37 22.42
N ASN A 214 -3.72 -15.14 22.46
CA ASN A 214 -2.75 -16.12 22.02
C ASN A 214 -2.88 -17.40 22.87
N ARG A 215 -3.03 -18.55 22.22
CA ARG A 215 -3.25 -19.83 22.90
C ARG A 215 -2.05 -20.29 23.74
N VAL A 216 -0.85 -19.75 23.47
CA VAL A 216 0.39 -20.17 24.15
C VAL A 216 0.64 -19.38 25.42
N ASN A 217 0.42 -18.06 25.40
CA ASN A 217 0.79 -17.16 26.51
C ASN A 217 -0.34 -16.23 26.97
N GLY A 218 -1.56 -16.38 26.41
CA GLY A 218 -2.71 -15.57 26.76
C GLY A 218 -2.65 -14.10 26.32
N ASN A 219 -1.58 -13.66 25.69
CA ASN A 219 -1.46 -12.28 25.21
C ASN A 219 -2.50 -11.99 24.13
N ILE A 220 -3.16 -10.84 24.22
CA ILE A 220 -4.08 -10.35 23.21
C ILE A 220 -3.31 -9.40 22.31
N PHE A 221 -3.41 -9.63 20.99
CA PHE A 221 -2.86 -8.73 19.99
C PHE A 221 -4.01 -7.92 19.38
N ASN A 222 -3.92 -6.60 19.49
CA ASN A 222 -4.91 -5.67 18.96
C ASN A 222 -4.38 -4.98 17.70
N TRP A 223 -5.28 -4.64 16.76
CA TRP A 223 -4.92 -3.89 15.56
C TRP A 223 -4.50 -2.45 15.87
N CYS A 224 -5.10 -1.86 16.89
CA CYS A 224 -4.87 -0.46 17.31
C CYS A 224 -3.88 -0.33 18.48
N GLY A 225 -2.99 -1.30 18.67
CA GLY A 225 -2.01 -1.28 19.75
C GLY A 225 -2.62 -1.56 21.11
N SER A 226 -2.84 -0.54 21.92
CA SER A 226 -3.37 -0.70 23.29
C SER A 226 -4.90 -0.77 23.39
N GLU A 227 -5.63 -0.58 22.31
CA GLU A 227 -7.09 -0.54 22.26
C GLU A 227 -7.61 -1.61 21.30
N SER A 228 -8.52 -2.45 21.75
CA SER A 228 -9.19 -3.46 20.93
C SER A 228 -10.26 -2.83 20.04
N LEU A 229 -10.64 -3.52 18.96
CA LEU A 229 -11.76 -3.08 18.13
C LEU A 229 -13.08 -3.14 18.90
N THR A 230 -13.21 -4.04 19.89
CA THR A 230 -14.38 -4.09 20.78
C THR A 230 -14.51 -2.85 21.66
N GLU A 231 -13.40 -2.30 22.15
CA GLU A 231 -13.39 -1.03 22.88
C GLU A 231 -13.63 0.16 21.95
N LEU A 232 -13.00 0.13 20.76
CA LEU A 232 -13.11 1.19 19.76
C LEU A 232 -14.54 1.38 19.25
N GLU A 233 -15.31 0.29 19.10
CA GLU A 233 -16.66 0.31 18.55
C GLU A 233 -17.75 0.89 19.50
N GLN A 234 -17.39 1.17 20.74
CA GLN A 234 -18.36 1.79 21.67
C GLN A 234 -18.79 3.16 21.13
N PRO A 235 -20.10 3.48 21.15
CA PRO A 235 -20.62 4.71 20.53
C PRO A 235 -19.91 5.99 20.99
N GLU A 236 -19.66 6.10 22.29
CA GLU A 236 -18.98 7.25 22.89
C GLU A 236 -17.53 7.35 22.41
N ARG A 237 -16.88 6.19 22.24
CA ARG A 237 -15.51 6.13 21.77
C ARG A 237 -15.40 6.49 20.29
N MET A 238 -16.30 6.00 19.46
CA MET A 238 -16.38 6.36 18.04
C MET A 238 -16.59 7.87 17.88
N ALA A 239 -17.55 8.44 18.60
CA ALA A 239 -17.82 9.88 18.59
C ALA A 239 -16.56 10.70 19.01
N GLN A 240 -15.85 10.26 20.04
CA GLN A 240 -14.60 10.89 20.48
C GLN A 240 -13.52 10.83 19.39
N ILE A 241 -13.38 9.71 18.68
CA ILE A 241 -12.41 9.55 17.58
C ILE A 241 -12.74 10.50 16.44
N GLU A 242 -14.01 10.60 16.05
CA GLU A 242 -14.49 11.52 15.00
C GLU A 242 -14.25 12.98 15.39
N GLU A 243 -14.60 13.37 16.61
CA GLU A 243 -14.36 14.72 17.11
C GLU A 243 -12.88 15.09 17.11
N ASN A 244 -12.02 14.18 17.59
CA ASN A 244 -10.57 14.39 17.62
C ASN A 244 -9.99 14.49 16.20
N TRP A 245 -10.50 13.70 15.26
CA TRP A 245 -10.12 13.78 13.86
C TRP A 245 -10.50 15.15 13.28
N HIS A 246 -11.73 15.61 13.48
CA HIS A 246 -12.18 16.93 13.02
C HIS A 246 -11.38 18.09 13.64
N LYS A 247 -11.09 18.01 14.94
CA LYS A 247 -10.22 19.01 15.61
C LYS A 247 -8.83 19.03 14.99
N THR A 248 -8.28 17.86 14.70
CA THR A 248 -6.94 17.73 14.08
C THR A 248 -6.94 18.30 12.66
N GLN A 249 -7.96 18.00 11.83
CA GLN A 249 -8.08 18.56 10.48
C GLN A 249 -8.19 20.09 10.52
N LYS A 250 -9.03 20.63 11.39
CA LYS A 250 -9.15 22.09 11.59
C LYS A 250 -7.84 22.74 12.02
N ARG A 251 -7.05 22.07 12.87
CA ARG A 251 -5.73 22.54 13.27
C ARG A 251 -4.73 22.51 12.11
N LEU A 252 -4.71 21.43 11.34
CA LEU A 252 -3.82 21.29 10.16
C LEU A 252 -4.16 22.29 9.07
N ALA A 253 -5.44 22.58 8.85
CA ALA A 253 -5.87 23.59 7.89
C ALA A 253 -5.45 25.02 8.32
N LYS A 254 -5.36 25.29 9.65
CA LYS A 254 -4.92 26.59 10.17
C LYS A 254 -3.39 26.72 10.25
N HIS A 255 -2.70 25.64 10.49
CA HIS A 255 -1.25 25.59 10.60
C HIS A 255 -0.68 24.84 9.40
N GLN A 256 -0.02 25.58 8.51
CA GLN A 256 0.88 24.97 7.51
C GLN A 256 2.21 24.66 8.24
N PRO A 257 2.47 23.40 8.62
CA PRO A 257 3.75 23.06 9.23
C PRO A 257 4.82 23.15 8.15
N ASN A 258 5.91 23.82 8.43
CA ASN A 258 7.08 24.04 7.59
C ASN A 258 7.04 25.21 6.60
N ARG A 259 6.42 26.33 6.95
CA ARG A 259 6.84 27.59 6.34
C ARG A 259 8.27 27.89 6.79
N SER A 260 9.19 27.95 5.85
CA SER A 260 10.49 28.59 6.12
C SER A 260 10.25 30.03 6.56
N LEU A 261 11.17 30.61 7.32
CA LEU A 261 11.05 32.01 7.74
C LEU A 261 10.84 32.94 6.51
N ALA A 262 11.48 32.62 5.39
CA ALA A 262 11.32 33.33 4.12
C ALA A 262 9.91 33.18 3.52
N GLN A 263 9.29 32.01 3.59
CA GLN A 263 7.92 31.76 3.13
C GLN A 263 6.87 32.40 4.05
N THR A 264 7.15 32.46 5.35
CA THR A 264 6.29 33.16 6.32
C THR A 264 6.29 34.67 6.08
N LEU A 265 7.43 35.21 5.67
CA LEU A 265 7.60 36.62 5.37
C LEU A 265 7.15 36.97 3.93
N GLY A 266 7.17 36.01 3.00
CA GLY A 266 6.86 36.20 1.58
C GLY A 266 5.43 35.91 1.14
N GLY A 267 4.55 35.40 2.01
CA GLY A 267 3.13 35.17 1.71
C GLY A 267 2.81 34.06 0.71
N LEU A 268 3.79 33.15 0.42
CA LEU A 268 3.58 32.02 -0.50
C LEU A 268 2.86 30.86 0.21
N GLU A 269 1.76 30.37 -0.35
CA GLU A 269 1.02 29.22 0.16
C GLU A 269 1.72 27.91 -0.21
N VAL A 270 2.02 27.09 0.81
CA VAL A 270 2.51 25.72 0.62
C VAL A 270 1.47 24.75 1.15
N ALA A 271 1.08 23.79 0.30
CA ALA A 271 0.09 22.77 0.66
C ALA A 271 0.54 21.93 1.89
N PRO A 272 -0.37 21.53 2.77
CA PRO A 272 -0.03 20.76 3.97
C PRO A 272 0.50 19.37 3.59
N ARG A 273 1.67 19.01 4.11
CA ARG A 273 2.25 17.65 3.94
C ARG A 273 1.36 16.63 4.65
N ARG A 274 0.78 15.70 3.89
CA ARG A 274 0.05 14.55 4.46
C ARG A 274 1.05 13.51 4.94
N ARG A 275 1.03 13.19 6.23
CA ARG A 275 1.78 12.04 6.78
C ARG A 275 1.09 10.75 6.36
N GLU A 276 1.46 10.20 5.24
CA GLU A 276 1.05 8.88 4.80
C GLU A 276 2.20 7.90 5.08
N GLY A 277 1.97 7.00 6.04
CA GLY A 277 3.00 6.08 6.48
C GLY A 277 2.77 4.64 6.07
N CYS A 278 3.31 4.18 4.99
CA CYS A 278 3.77 2.81 4.84
C CYS A 278 4.95 2.76 3.89
N LEU A 279 6.09 2.33 4.40
CA LEU A 279 7.34 2.27 3.63
C LEU A 279 7.34 1.19 2.53
N ILE A 280 6.38 0.23 2.51
CA ILE A 280 6.46 -0.98 1.67
C ILE A 280 5.10 -1.41 1.06
N CYS A 281 3.98 -0.75 1.35
CA CYS A 281 2.68 -1.17 0.83
C CYS A 281 2.44 -0.88 -0.67
N GLN A 282 3.47 -0.49 -1.41
CA GLN A 282 3.46 -0.29 -2.86
C GLN A 282 4.46 -1.20 -3.58
N LEU A 283 4.77 -2.34 -3.00
CA LEU A 283 5.19 -3.51 -3.73
C LEU A 283 3.99 -4.36 -4.00
#